data_2248391b6bf5a45450fcf1c866be73a0
#
_entry.id   2248391b6bf5a45450fcf1c866be73a0
#
_cell.length_a   1.000
_cell.length_b   1.000
_cell.length_c   1.000
_cell.angle_alpha   90.00
_cell.angle_beta   90.00
_cell.angle_gamma   90.00
#
_symmetry.space_group_name_H-M   'P 1'
#
loop_
_entity.id
_entity.type
_entity.pdbx_description
1 polymer ?
#
loop_
_entity_poly.entity_id
_entity_poly.type
_entity_poly.pdbx_seq_one_letter_code
_entity_poly.pdbx_strand_id
1 'polypeptide(L)'
;MVKVPQLQTNYQDGENLFKVKAPFTATGDQPKAIESLVQGLEHGQISQVLLGATGTGKTFTIAKTIERVQKPTLVIAHNKTLAAQLASEFKEFFPDNAVEYFVSYYDYYQPEAYIAHTDTYIEKDASINDEIDKLRHSATCSLFERRDVIIVASVSCI
;
A
#
# COMPACT_ATOMS: atom_id res chain seq x y z
N MET A 1 19.87 20.10 12.11
CA MET A 1 18.80 19.97 11.10
C MET A 1 19.45 19.44 9.82
N VAL A 2 19.30 18.14 9.54
CA VAL A 2 19.91 17.51 8.36
C VAL A 2 19.04 17.90 7.16
N LYS A 3 19.61 18.63 6.19
CA LYS A 3 18.94 18.88 4.91
C LYS A 3 18.88 17.57 4.14
N VAL A 4 17.70 17.00 3.99
CA VAL A 4 17.45 15.89 3.08
C VAL A 4 17.69 16.43 1.65
N PRO A 5 18.55 15.78 0.83
CA PRO A 5 18.72 16.16 -0.56
C PRO A 5 17.38 16.09 -1.27
N GLN A 6 16.96 17.17 -1.91
CA GLN A 6 15.81 17.11 -2.82
C GLN A 6 16.25 16.31 -4.04
N LEU A 7 15.74 15.09 -4.16
CA LEU A 7 15.85 14.30 -5.39
C LEU A 7 15.17 15.11 -6.51
N GLN A 8 15.95 15.55 -7.48
CA GLN A 8 15.42 16.11 -8.71
C GLN A 8 14.83 14.94 -9.51
N THR A 9 13.54 14.72 -9.36
CA THR A 9 12.80 13.76 -10.17
C THR A 9 12.40 14.44 -11.47
N ASN A 10 12.77 13.87 -12.61
CA ASN A 10 12.39 14.33 -13.95
C ASN A 10 10.91 13.97 -14.25
N TYR A 11 9.98 14.37 -13.40
CA TYR A 11 8.56 14.15 -13.64
C TYR A 11 8.02 15.24 -14.56
N GLN A 12 7.41 14.84 -15.66
CA GLN A 12 6.60 15.74 -16.48
C GLN A 12 5.23 15.90 -15.80
N ASP A 13 4.88 17.13 -15.42
CA ASP A 13 3.57 17.44 -14.87
C ASP A 13 2.48 17.09 -15.91
N GLY A 14 1.60 16.14 -15.59
CA GLY A 14 0.43 15.78 -16.39
C GLY A 14 0.32 14.32 -16.83
N GLU A 15 1.38 13.51 -16.69
CA GLU A 15 1.33 12.08 -16.98
C GLU A 15 1.13 11.27 -15.70
N ASN A 16 0.27 10.26 -15.77
CA ASN A 16 -0.03 9.30 -14.72
C ASN A 16 -0.76 9.88 -13.49
N LEU A 17 -2.01 10.30 -13.66
CA LEU A 17 -2.89 10.64 -12.57
C LEU A 17 -3.63 9.41 -12.03
N PHE A 18 -3.87 9.39 -10.73
CA PHE A 18 -4.75 8.38 -10.12
C PHE A 18 -6.17 8.51 -10.66
N LYS A 19 -6.70 7.39 -11.14
CA LYS A 19 -8.06 7.29 -11.64
C LYS A 19 -8.73 6.01 -11.17
N VAL A 20 -9.74 6.16 -10.31
CA VAL A 20 -10.52 5.03 -9.81
C VAL A 20 -11.46 4.51 -10.90
N LYS A 21 -11.36 3.20 -11.16
CA LYS A 21 -12.31 2.44 -11.98
C LYS A 21 -13.12 1.52 -11.08
N ALA A 22 -14.41 1.79 -10.94
CA ALA A 22 -15.32 0.97 -10.16
C ALA A 22 -16.68 0.89 -10.87
N PRO A 23 -17.40 -0.24 -10.78
CA PRO A 23 -18.74 -0.40 -11.37
C PRO A 23 -19.84 0.30 -10.56
N PHE A 24 -19.47 0.97 -9.46
CA PHE A 24 -20.38 1.64 -8.54
C PHE A 24 -19.85 3.04 -8.19
N THR A 25 -20.74 3.88 -7.65
CA THR A 25 -20.43 5.23 -7.18
C THR A 25 -20.50 5.30 -5.65
N ALA A 26 -19.92 6.36 -5.09
CA ALA A 26 -20.01 6.59 -3.64
C ALA A 26 -21.46 6.84 -3.21
N THR A 27 -21.90 6.14 -2.17
CA THR A 27 -23.28 6.22 -1.65
C THR A 27 -23.31 6.41 -0.13
N GLY A 28 -24.47 6.76 0.40
CA GLY A 28 -24.65 6.97 1.84
C GLY A 28 -23.76 8.09 2.39
N ASP A 29 -23.00 7.80 3.43
CA ASP A 29 -22.07 8.74 4.07
C ASP A 29 -20.70 8.83 3.39
N GLN A 30 -20.41 7.97 2.40
CA GLN A 30 -19.10 7.95 1.72
C GLN A 30 -18.75 9.30 1.05
N PRO A 31 -19.64 9.99 0.30
CA PRO A 31 -19.31 11.27 -0.30
C PRO A 31 -18.88 12.31 0.73
N LYS A 32 -19.58 12.37 1.87
CA LYS A 32 -19.25 13.28 2.97
C LYS A 32 -17.91 12.94 3.62
N ALA A 33 -17.64 11.65 3.81
CA ALA A 33 -16.38 11.18 4.37
C ALA A 33 -15.20 11.50 3.43
N ILE A 34 -15.33 11.27 2.13
CA ILE A 34 -14.33 11.64 1.12
C ILE A 34 -14.04 13.14 1.17
N GLU A 35 -15.08 13.95 1.14
CA GLU A 35 -14.94 15.42 1.17
C GLU A 35 -14.20 15.88 2.43
N SER A 36 -14.58 15.35 3.60
CA SER A 36 -13.94 15.70 4.88
C SER A 36 -12.46 15.30 4.90
N LEU A 37 -12.11 14.10 4.40
CA LEU A 37 -10.74 13.63 4.34
C LEU A 37 -9.89 14.49 3.39
N VAL A 38 -10.42 14.83 2.22
CA VAL A 38 -9.73 15.68 1.25
C VAL A 38 -9.48 17.06 1.83
N GLN A 39 -10.50 17.70 2.36
CA GLN A 39 -10.36 19.02 3.00
C GLN A 39 -9.35 19.03 4.14
N GLY A 40 -9.36 17.98 4.98
CA GLY A 40 -8.38 17.84 6.04
C GLY A 40 -6.95 17.76 5.51
N LEU A 41 -6.70 17.00 4.45
CA LEU A 41 -5.39 16.89 3.81
C LEU A 41 -4.95 18.21 3.15
N GLU A 42 -5.87 18.92 2.50
CA GLU A 42 -5.59 20.22 1.86
C GLU A 42 -5.26 21.30 2.89
N HIS A 43 -5.88 21.26 4.07
CA HIS A 43 -5.60 22.15 5.19
C HIS A 43 -4.41 21.73 6.05
N GLY A 44 -3.69 20.68 5.64
CA GLY A 44 -2.47 20.21 6.32
C GLY A 44 -2.71 19.51 7.65
N GLN A 45 -3.89 18.91 7.86
CA GLN A 45 -4.14 18.09 9.03
C GLN A 45 -3.16 16.90 9.06
N ILE A 46 -2.46 16.73 10.19
CA ILE A 46 -1.44 15.70 10.36
C ILE A 46 -2.05 14.30 10.47
N SER A 47 -3.25 14.20 11.06
CA SER A 47 -3.93 12.93 11.27
C SER A 47 -5.44 13.07 11.14
N GLN A 48 -6.06 12.04 10.59
CA GLN A 48 -7.50 11.91 10.46
C GLN A 48 -7.90 10.47 10.73
N VAL A 49 -9.12 10.23 11.22
CA VAL A 49 -9.65 8.90 11.49
C VAL A 49 -10.91 8.67 10.67
N LEU A 50 -10.90 7.62 9.85
CA LEU A 50 -12.10 7.13 9.16
C LEU A 50 -12.69 5.97 9.95
N LEU A 51 -13.82 6.20 10.64
CA LEU A 51 -14.54 5.18 11.37
C LEU A 51 -15.68 4.61 10.51
N GLY A 52 -15.74 3.30 10.42
CA GLY A 52 -16.80 2.60 9.69
C GLY A 52 -16.83 1.12 10.02
N ALA A 53 -18.01 0.52 10.02
CA ALA A 53 -18.17 -0.93 10.19
C ALA A 53 -17.51 -1.72 9.04
N THR A 54 -17.35 -3.02 9.24
CA THR A 54 -16.88 -3.91 8.17
C THR A 54 -17.90 -3.91 7.01
N GLY A 55 -17.41 -3.90 5.78
CA GLY A 55 -18.27 -3.90 4.58
C GLY A 55 -18.88 -2.55 4.20
N THR A 56 -18.56 -1.45 4.89
CA THR A 56 -19.07 -0.11 4.52
C THR A 56 -18.29 0.58 3.40
N GLY A 57 -17.36 -0.12 2.76
CA GLY A 57 -16.58 0.42 1.63
C GLY A 57 -15.50 1.41 2.04
N LYS A 58 -14.84 1.21 3.21
CA LYS A 58 -13.73 2.08 3.65
C LYS A 58 -12.61 2.14 2.63
N THR A 59 -12.21 0.99 2.04
CA THR A 59 -11.16 0.93 1.02
C THR A 59 -11.52 1.78 -0.20
N PHE A 60 -12.77 1.71 -0.66
CA PHE A 60 -13.27 2.56 -1.75
C PHE A 60 -13.28 4.05 -1.38
N THR A 61 -13.67 4.39 -0.16
CA THR A 61 -13.63 5.77 0.36
C THR A 61 -12.20 6.32 0.31
N ILE A 62 -11.21 5.52 0.76
CA ILE A 62 -9.80 5.90 0.69
C ILE A 62 -9.32 5.98 -0.77
N ALA A 63 -9.70 5.04 -1.65
CA ALA A 63 -9.36 5.10 -3.07
C ALA A 63 -9.86 6.41 -3.72
N LYS A 64 -11.12 6.79 -3.44
CA LYS A 64 -11.66 8.07 -3.94
C LYS A 64 -10.98 9.29 -3.32
N THR A 65 -10.49 9.20 -2.09
CA THR A 65 -9.68 10.27 -1.47
C THR A 65 -8.32 10.39 -2.17
N ILE A 66 -7.64 9.28 -2.44
CA ILE A 66 -6.36 9.25 -3.18
C ILE A 66 -6.53 9.85 -4.58
N GLU A 67 -7.60 9.46 -5.30
CA GLU A 67 -7.93 10.01 -6.61
C GLU A 67 -8.09 11.53 -6.57
N ARG A 68 -8.69 12.07 -5.53
CA ARG A 68 -8.90 13.53 -5.38
C ARG A 68 -7.62 14.28 -5.03
N VAL A 69 -6.80 13.70 -4.14
CA VAL A 69 -5.59 14.35 -3.60
C VAL A 69 -4.39 14.22 -4.52
N GLN A 70 -4.33 13.21 -5.37
CA GLN A 70 -3.27 12.99 -6.37
C GLN A 70 -1.85 12.95 -5.78
N LYS A 71 -1.65 12.26 -4.64
CA LYS A 71 -0.35 12.12 -3.98
C LYS A 71 0.06 10.67 -3.87
N PRO A 72 1.37 10.34 -4.03
CA PRO A 72 1.88 9.02 -3.71
C PRO A 72 1.46 8.61 -2.30
N THR A 73 1.01 7.37 -2.16
CA THR A 73 0.35 6.91 -0.93
C THR A 73 1.02 5.65 -0.41
N LEU A 74 1.29 5.61 0.90
CA LEU A 74 1.72 4.43 1.62
C LEU A 74 0.56 3.92 2.49
N VAL A 75 0.20 2.66 2.28
CA VAL A 75 -0.81 1.94 3.07
C VAL A 75 -0.09 0.92 3.94
N ILE A 76 -0.25 1.00 5.26
CA ILE A 76 0.37 0.07 6.20
C ILE A 76 -0.72 -0.79 6.86
N ALA A 77 -0.61 -2.09 6.69
CA ALA A 77 -1.48 -3.07 7.33
C ALA A 77 -0.76 -3.78 8.48
N HIS A 78 -1.51 -4.23 9.49
CA HIS A 78 -0.94 -4.87 10.67
C HIS A 78 -0.36 -6.27 10.41
N ASN A 79 -0.69 -6.91 9.28
CA ASN A 79 -0.10 -8.20 8.86
C ASN A 79 -0.08 -8.33 7.34
N LYS A 80 0.67 -9.34 6.85
CA LYS A 80 0.83 -9.59 5.42
C LYS A 80 -0.46 -9.98 4.69
N THR A 81 -1.34 -10.73 5.35
CA THR A 81 -2.61 -11.19 4.76
C THR A 81 -3.52 -10.02 4.43
N LEU A 82 -3.68 -9.09 5.38
CA LEU A 82 -4.44 -7.87 5.13
C LEU A 82 -3.74 -6.96 4.11
N ALA A 83 -2.40 -6.87 4.15
CA ALA A 83 -1.66 -6.10 3.16
C ALA A 83 -1.87 -6.66 1.75
N ALA A 84 -1.84 -7.99 1.57
CA ALA A 84 -2.12 -8.63 0.29
C ALA A 84 -3.55 -8.38 -0.19
N GLN A 85 -4.53 -8.47 0.70
CA GLN A 85 -5.93 -8.17 0.40
C GLN A 85 -6.09 -6.71 -0.06
N LEU A 86 -5.56 -5.75 0.71
CA LEU A 86 -5.63 -4.33 0.36
C LEU A 86 -4.91 -4.03 -0.96
N ALA A 87 -3.75 -4.65 -1.21
CA ALA A 87 -3.05 -4.51 -2.49
C ALA A 87 -3.90 -4.99 -3.67
N SER A 88 -4.62 -6.11 -3.51
CA SER A 88 -5.55 -6.61 -4.52
C SER A 88 -6.73 -5.65 -4.74
N GLU A 89 -7.36 -5.18 -3.66
CA GLU A 89 -8.49 -4.23 -3.74
C GLU A 89 -8.06 -2.91 -4.41
N PHE A 90 -6.89 -2.37 -4.05
CA PHE A 90 -6.38 -1.15 -4.70
C PHE A 90 -6.02 -1.37 -6.17
N LYS A 91 -5.49 -2.55 -6.55
CA LYS A 91 -5.24 -2.88 -7.96
C LYS A 91 -6.52 -2.93 -8.77
N GLU A 92 -7.61 -3.42 -8.20
CA GLU A 92 -8.93 -3.40 -8.84
C GLU A 92 -9.44 -1.97 -9.07
N PHE A 93 -9.26 -1.08 -8.06
CA PHE A 93 -9.67 0.32 -8.19
C PHE A 93 -8.76 1.15 -9.09
N PHE A 94 -7.48 0.82 -9.17
CA PHE A 94 -6.46 1.56 -9.90
C PHE A 94 -5.73 0.68 -10.92
N PRO A 95 -6.42 0.11 -11.92
CA PRO A 95 -5.82 -0.85 -12.86
C PRO A 95 -4.74 -0.24 -13.75
N ASP A 96 -4.73 1.08 -13.95
CA ASP A 96 -3.76 1.78 -14.80
C ASP A 96 -2.64 2.44 -13.99
N ASN A 97 -2.73 2.44 -12.66
CA ASN A 97 -1.77 3.08 -11.77
C ASN A 97 -0.83 2.04 -11.11
N ALA A 98 0.28 2.50 -10.57
CA ALA A 98 1.24 1.62 -9.90
C ALA A 98 0.75 1.29 -8.48
N VAL A 99 0.24 0.09 -8.30
CA VAL A 99 -0.10 -0.45 -6.98
C VAL A 99 0.86 -1.57 -6.65
N GLU A 100 1.76 -1.32 -5.71
CA GLU A 100 2.86 -2.19 -5.35
C GLU A 100 2.64 -2.84 -3.99
N TYR A 101 2.98 -4.13 -3.90
CA TYR A 101 2.95 -4.88 -2.65
C TYR A 101 4.37 -4.99 -2.10
N PHE A 102 4.62 -4.38 -0.95
CA PHE A 102 5.92 -4.36 -0.30
C PHE A 102 5.93 -5.32 0.89
N VAL A 103 6.76 -6.35 0.82
CA VAL A 103 6.78 -7.46 1.79
C VAL A 103 8.09 -7.49 2.56
N SER A 104 7.99 -7.91 3.82
CA SER A 104 9.16 -8.21 4.65
C SER A 104 9.68 -9.62 4.38
N TYR A 105 11.00 -9.81 4.45
CA TYR A 105 11.59 -11.15 4.45
C TYR A 105 11.14 -12.00 5.64
N TYR A 106 10.84 -11.38 6.79
CA TYR A 106 10.32 -12.07 7.97
C TYR A 106 8.97 -12.74 7.75
N ASP A 107 8.16 -12.22 6.84
CA ASP A 107 6.85 -12.78 6.55
C ASP A 107 6.91 -14.14 5.82
N TYR A 108 8.07 -14.50 5.27
CA TYR A 108 8.33 -15.79 4.58
C TYR A 108 9.21 -16.73 5.40
N TYR A 109 9.50 -16.38 6.63
CA TYR A 109 10.30 -17.22 7.51
C TYR A 109 9.51 -18.47 7.93
N GLN A 110 9.98 -19.66 7.54
CA GLN A 110 9.59 -20.89 8.23
C GLN A 110 10.33 -20.91 9.58
N PRO A 111 9.62 -20.97 10.71
CA PRO A 111 10.29 -21.14 11.99
C PRO A 111 11.04 -22.47 12.00
N GLU A 112 12.21 -22.47 12.63
CA GLU A 112 12.90 -23.72 12.94
C GLU A 112 11.93 -24.63 13.68
N ALA A 113 11.72 -25.84 13.19
CA ALA A 113 10.86 -26.81 13.84
C ALA A 113 11.61 -28.13 14.01
N TYR A 114 11.68 -28.61 15.23
CA TYR A 114 12.13 -29.95 15.54
C TYR A 114 10.93 -30.87 15.72
N ILE A 115 10.83 -31.88 14.87
CA ILE A 115 9.78 -32.88 14.98
C ILE A 115 10.36 -34.10 15.71
N ALA A 116 10.16 -34.14 17.02
CA ALA A 116 10.74 -35.15 17.91
C ALA A 116 10.37 -36.59 17.55
N HIS A 117 9.24 -36.81 16.95
CA HIS A 117 8.72 -38.13 16.57
C HIS A 117 9.44 -38.73 15.33
N THR A 118 10.05 -37.92 14.47
CA THR A 118 10.78 -38.34 13.27
C THR A 118 12.28 -38.01 13.34
N ASP A 119 12.73 -37.43 14.47
CA ASP A 119 14.08 -36.89 14.64
C ASP A 119 14.52 -36.00 13.48
N THR A 120 13.56 -35.21 12.96
CA THR A 120 13.79 -34.35 11.81
C THR A 120 13.93 -32.92 12.29
N TYR A 121 15.11 -32.35 12.04
CA TYR A 121 15.38 -30.93 12.21
C TYR A 121 15.10 -30.22 10.88
N ILE A 122 14.11 -29.31 10.88
CA ILE A 122 13.87 -28.44 9.73
C ILE A 122 14.74 -27.21 9.92
N GLU A 123 15.82 -27.16 9.15
CA GLU A 123 16.76 -26.06 9.16
C GLU A 123 16.07 -24.78 8.68
N LYS A 124 16.45 -23.67 9.30
CA LYS A 124 16.02 -22.33 8.92
C LYS A 124 16.51 -22.02 7.52
N ASP A 125 15.65 -22.14 6.55
CA ASP A 125 16.00 -21.82 5.17
C ASP A 125 16.01 -20.29 5.00
N ALA A 126 17.20 -19.71 5.07
CA ALA A 126 17.47 -18.31 4.75
C ALA A 126 17.69 -18.16 3.23
N SER A 127 16.95 -18.91 2.43
CA SER A 127 17.02 -18.75 0.98
C SER A 127 16.59 -17.35 0.61
N ILE A 128 17.43 -16.66 -0.14
CA ILE A 128 17.07 -15.39 -0.78
C ILE A 128 15.83 -15.67 -1.63
N ASN A 129 14.70 -15.10 -1.23
CA ASN A 129 13.47 -15.32 -1.98
C ASN A 129 13.44 -14.28 -3.12
N ASP A 130 13.84 -14.71 -4.31
CA ASP A 130 13.87 -13.88 -5.52
C ASP A 130 12.54 -13.19 -5.81
N GLU A 131 11.44 -13.77 -5.35
CA GLU A 131 10.10 -13.22 -5.52
C GLU A 131 9.87 -12.00 -4.64
N ILE A 132 10.34 -12.06 -3.38
CA ILE A 132 10.30 -10.90 -2.46
C ILE A 132 11.19 -9.79 -2.99
N ASP A 133 12.39 -10.11 -3.45
CA ASP A 133 13.31 -9.13 -4.03
C ASP A 133 12.69 -8.42 -5.23
N LYS A 134 12.05 -9.17 -6.14
CA LYS A 134 11.34 -8.59 -7.29
C LYS A 134 10.24 -7.62 -6.85
N LEU A 135 9.42 -8.00 -5.86
CA LEU A 135 8.35 -7.12 -5.35
C LEU A 135 8.92 -5.84 -4.73
N ARG A 136 10.00 -5.96 -3.94
CA ARG A 136 10.64 -4.81 -3.29
C ARG A 136 11.32 -3.90 -4.31
N HIS A 137 12.00 -4.46 -5.31
CA HIS A 137 12.58 -3.70 -6.41
C HIS A 137 11.53 -3.00 -7.25
N SER A 138 10.43 -3.70 -7.61
CA SER A 138 9.32 -3.10 -8.34
C SER A 138 8.75 -1.88 -7.61
N ALA A 139 8.46 -2.01 -6.32
CA ALA A 139 7.96 -0.91 -5.51
C ALA A 139 8.93 0.28 -5.46
N THR A 140 10.23 -0.01 -5.34
CA THR A 140 11.27 1.04 -5.31
C THR A 140 11.37 1.74 -6.67
N CYS A 141 11.41 1.00 -7.77
CA CYS A 141 11.46 1.57 -9.12
C CYS A 141 10.22 2.44 -9.39
N SER A 142 9.03 1.95 -9.07
CA SER A 142 7.79 2.70 -9.25
C SER A 142 7.80 4.04 -8.51
N LEU A 143 8.36 4.09 -7.29
CA LEU A 143 8.50 5.34 -6.53
C LEU A 143 9.44 6.36 -7.18
N PHE A 144 10.48 5.90 -7.88
CA PHE A 144 11.40 6.79 -8.57
C PHE A 144 10.90 7.26 -9.93
N GLU A 145 10.10 6.44 -10.60
CA GLU A 145 9.68 6.66 -11.97
C GLU A 145 8.30 7.30 -12.11
N ARG A 146 7.42 7.15 -11.09
CA ARG A 146 6.01 7.53 -11.18
C ARG A 146 5.56 8.35 -9.97
N ARG A 147 4.51 9.16 -10.18
CA ARG A 147 3.83 9.92 -9.12
C ARG A 147 2.56 9.23 -8.62
N ASP A 148 1.96 8.41 -9.47
CA ASP A 148 0.72 7.68 -9.23
C ASP A 148 0.99 6.30 -8.61
N VAL A 149 1.69 6.30 -7.47
CA VAL A 149 2.13 5.08 -6.79
C VAL A 149 1.41 4.89 -5.47
N ILE A 150 0.83 3.71 -5.28
CA ILE A 150 0.33 3.24 -3.99
C ILE A 150 1.19 2.05 -3.57
N ILE A 151 1.86 2.17 -2.43
CA ILE A 151 2.59 1.06 -1.82
C ILE A 151 1.75 0.52 -0.67
N VAL A 152 1.49 -0.79 -0.70
CA VAL A 152 0.82 -1.48 0.39
C VAL A 152 1.84 -2.39 1.08
N ALA A 153 2.08 -2.15 2.36
CA ALA A 153 3.07 -2.85 3.16
C ALA A 153 2.47 -3.41 4.45
N SER A 154 3.10 -4.45 5.00
CA SER A 154 2.83 -4.88 6.37
C SER A 154 3.70 -4.11 7.37
N VAL A 155 3.25 -4.00 8.63
CA VAL A 155 4.02 -3.35 9.70
C VAL A 155 5.39 -3.99 9.92
N SER A 156 5.57 -5.27 9.57
CA SER A 156 6.85 -5.99 9.63
C SER A 156 7.93 -5.46 8.68
N CYS A 157 7.57 -4.52 7.78
CA CYS A 157 8.52 -3.87 6.88
C CYS A 157 9.20 -2.62 7.47
N ILE A 158 8.81 -2.21 8.69
CA ILE A 158 9.30 -1.01 9.38
C ILE A 158 10.46 -1.35 10.31
#